data_6cc54e6b5aff13468d5adfcfc8915507
#
_entry.id   6cc54e6b5aff13468d5adfcfc8915507
#
_cell.length_a   1.000
_cell.length_b   1.000
_cell.length_c   1.000
_cell.angle_alpha   90.00
_cell.angle_beta   90.00
_cell.angle_gamma   90.00
#
_symmetry.space_group_name_H-M   'P 1'
#
loop_
_entity.id
_entity.type
_entity.pdbx_description
1 polymer ?
#
loop_
_entity_poly.entity_id
_entity_poly.type
_entity_poly.pdbx_seq_one_letter_code
_entity_poly.pdbx_strand_id
1 'polypeptide(L)'
;DDIISLGVGEPDFSTPWIIREEAFYHMEKGQTSYTSNWGLAELREEIAKYLARYNMSYSPKSEILVTVGVSEAVDAVLRSILNPGDEIIVCEPCYVSYQPLAQLCDVKLVHLDTSVNGFYPTASQIEDAITEKTKAIMLCSPSNPTGRMIPADELEKIAGVIKKHQIWCLSDEVYCELVYDGHKHVSIGSFPGMKDYTIVLNGFSKAFAMTGWRIGFIACSEELMAQIYKLHQYSTICAPIMSQFGAAEGLRNGWSEVEKMRVSYQQRRNLMYKAFNEMGLPT
;
A
#
# COMPACT_ATOMS: atom_id res chain seq x y z
N ASP A 1 -11.89 27.33 -16.57
CA ASP A 1 -12.63 26.26 -17.27
C ASP A 1 -13.37 25.45 -16.22
N ASP A 2 -14.71 25.38 -16.34
CA ASP A 2 -15.60 24.66 -15.39
C ASP A 2 -15.66 23.15 -15.70
N ILE A 3 -14.50 22.52 -15.91
CA ILE A 3 -14.41 21.10 -16.21
C ILE A 3 -14.26 20.32 -14.90
N ILE A 4 -15.20 19.42 -14.62
CA ILE A 4 -15.06 18.44 -13.55
C ILE A 4 -14.22 17.27 -14.08
N SER A 5 -13.00 17.12 -13.57
CA SER A 5 -12.11 16.01 -13.96
C SER A 5 -12.36 14.80 -13.05
N LEU A 6 -12.56 13.64 -13.68
CA LEU A 6 -12.63 12.33 -13.02
C LEU A 6 -11.43 11.43 -13.44
N GLY A 7 -10.39 12.05 -14.02
CA GLY A 7 -9.28 11.30 -14.64
C GLY A 7 -8.22 10.81 -13.67
N VAL A 8 -7.97 11.54 -12.58
CA VAL A 8 -6.94 11.19 -11.59
C VAL A 8 -7.61 10.78 -10.27
N GLY A 9 -7.27 9.60 -9.78
CA GLY A 9 -7.79 9.07 -8.52
C GLY A 9 -7.06 9.66 -7.31
N GLU A 10 -7.36 10.90 -6.95
CA GLU A 10 -6.84 11.55 -5.75
C GLU A 10 -7.94 12.12 -4.86
N PRO A 11 -7.69 12.23 -3.54
CA PRO A 11 -8.60 12.93 -2.64
C PRO A 11 -8.81 14.39 -3.07
N ASP A 12 -10.05 14.84 -3.10
CA ASP A 12 -10.40 16.25 -3.30
C ASP A 12 -10.38 17.07 -2.00
N PHE A 13 -9.96 16.46 -0.92
CA PHE A 13 -9.68 17.12 0.34
C PHE A 13 -8.26 17.68 0.37
N SER A 14 -8.11 18.85 0.96
CA SER A 14 -6.77 19.32 1.33
C SER A 14 -6.20 18.44 2.44
N THR A 15 -4.89 18.21 2.42
CA THR A 15 -4.18 17.59 3.55
C THR A 15 -4.59 18.28 4.86
N PRO A 16 -4.96 17.57 5.93
CA PRO A 16 -5.37 18.13 7.20
C PRO A 16 -4.42 19.20 7.73
N TRP A 17 -4.97 20.27 8.34
CA TRP A 17 -4.18 21.40 8.78
C TRP A 17 -3.05 21.01 9.73
N ILE A 18 -3.33 20.15 10.69
CA ILE A 18 -2.35 19.67 11.68
C ILE A 18 -1.08 19.08 11.03
N ILE A 19 -1.24 18.37 9.90
CA ILE A 19 -0.14 17.79 9.12
C ILE A 19 0.65 18.90 8.42
N ARG A 20 -0.05 19.87 7.82
CA ARG A 20 0.57 21.00 7.12
C ARG A 20 1.31 21.92 8.09
N GLU A 21 0.69 22.20 9.23
CA GLU A 21 1.24 23.05 10.29
C GLU A 21 2.56 22.49 10.81
N GLU A 22 2.63 21.19 11.07
CA GLU A 22 3.85 20.53 11.54
C GLU A 22 4.99 20.65 10.51
N ALA A 23 4.68 20.44 9.23
CA ALA A 23 5.66 20.61 8.17
C ALA A 23 6.16 22.07 8.07
N PHE A 24 5.28 23.05 8.20
CA PHE A 24 5.66 24.47 8.23
C PHE A 24 6.51 24.80 9.44
N TYR A 25 6.17 24.33 10.62
CA TYR A 25 6.94 24.52 11.83
C TYR A 25 8.40 24.05 11.66
N HIS A 26 8.60 22.85 11.16
CA HIS A 26 9.95 22.31 10.95
C HIS A 26 10.72 23.05 9.85
N MET A 27 10.01 23.51 8.81
CA MET A 27 10.61 24.37 7.77
C MET A 27 11.08 25.69 8.32
N GLU A 28 10.29 26.37 9.18
CA GLU A 28 10.69 27.63 9.85
C GLU A 28 11.89 27.44 10.78
N LYS A 29 12.04 26.26 11.37
CA LYS A 29 13.20 25.91 12.19
C LYS A 29 14.46 25.58 11.38
N GLY A 30 14.38 25.63 10.05
CA GLY A 30 15.51 25.33 9.17
C GLY A 30 15.88 23.84 9.10
N GLN A 31 14.98 22.94 9.47
CA GLN A 31 15.21 21.50 9.43
C GLN A 31 15.01 20.99 8.01
N THR A 32 15.91 21.31 7.10
CA THR A 32 15.80 21.05 5.65
C THR A 32 16.91 20.17 5.10
N SER A 33 17.69 19.53 5.97
CA SER A 33 18.80 18.65 5.58
C SER A 33 18.32 17.21 5.32
N TYR A 34 19.20 16.38 4.75
CA TYR A 34 18.93 14.95 4.62
C TYR A 34 18.62 14.30 5.95
N THR A 35 17.69 13.36 5.92
CA THR A 35 17.44 12.45 7.05
C THR A 35 18.33 11.21 6.95
N SER A 36 18.20 10.28 7.89
CA SER A 36 18.63 8.91 7.69
C SER A 36 17.98 8.35 6.42
N ASN A 37 18.69 7.53 5.66
CA ASN A 37 18.14 6.85 4.50
C ASN A 37 16.94 5.94 4.87
N TRP A 38 16.90 5.45 6.10
CA TRP A 38 15.74 4.73 6.64
C TRP A 38 14.49 5.61 6.83
N GLY A 39 14.64 6.91 6.83
CA GLY A 39 13.66 7.89 7.25
C GLY A 39 13.81 8.28 8.72
N LEU A 40 13.06 9.28 9.17
CA LEU A 40 13.04 9.76 10.55
C LEU A 40 12.69 8.62 11.52
N ALA A 41 13.47 8.51 12.60
CA ALA A 41 13.24 7.47 13.61
C ALA A 41 11.83 7.57 14.21
N GLU A 42 11.41 8.79 14.54
CA GLU A 42 10.07 9.05 15.08
C GLU A 42 8.93 8.63 14.12
N LEU A 43 9.08 8.85 12.81
CA LEU A 43 8.09 8.40 11.84
C LEU A 43 8.02 6.86 11.79
N ARG A 44 9.17 6.19 11.80
CA ARG A 44 9.22 4.72 11.80
C ARG A 44 8.63 4.12 13.07
N GLU A 45 8.80 4.78 14.21
CA GLU A 45 8.16 4.40 15.48
C GLU A 45 6.62 4.54 15.40
N GLU A 46 6.12 5.64 14.84
CA GLU A 46 4.68 5.81 14.64
C GLU A 46 4.12 4.81 13.62
N ILE A 47 4.86 4.50 12.54
CA ILE A 47 4.47 3.44 11.60
C ILE A 47 4.40 2.07 12.31
N ALA A 48 5.36 1.75 13.17
CA ALA A 48 5.32 0.48 13.94
C ALA A 48 4.08 0.41 14.85
N LYS A 49 3.72 1.50 15.54
CA LYS A 49 2.49 1.59 16.34
C LYS A 49 1.23 1.47 15.46
N TYR A 50 1.25 2.07 14.28
CA TYR A 50 0.17 1.97 13.32
C TYR A 50 -0.05 0.53 12.85
N LEU A 51 1.01 -0.17 12.46
CA LEU A 51 0.96 -1.57 12.02
C LEU A 51 0.49 -2.51 13.15
N ALA A 52 0.81 -2.19 14.40
CA ALA A 52 0.33 -2.95 15.56
C ALA A 52 -1.21 -2.93 15.70
N ARG A 53 -1.91 -1.91 15.18
CA ARG A 53 -3.39 -1.86 15.13
C ARG A 53 -3.96 -2.98 14.25
N TYR A 54 -3.18 -3.49 13.32
CA TYR A 54 -3.50 -4.59 12.40
C TYR A 54 -2.85 -5.92 12.81
N ASN A 55 -2.47 -6.06 14.09
CA ASN A 55 -1.80 -7.25 14.63
C ASN A 55 -0.49 -7.61 13.94
N MET A 56 0.22 -6.62 13.42
CA MET A 56 1.55 -6.78 12.82
C MET A 56 2.61 -6.16 13.70
N SER A 57 3.73 -6.86 13.91
CA SER A 57 4.86 -6.38 14.71
C SER A 57 6.12 -6.29 13.88
N TYR A 58 6.58 -5.07 13.64
CA TYR A 58 7.80 -4.75 12.91
C TYR A 58 8.70 -3.83 13.72
N SER A 59 10.02 -4.12 13.71
CA SER A 59 11.02 -3.27 14.35
C SER A 59 11.17 -1.96 13.58
N PRO A 60 10.99 -0.80 14.24
CA PRO A 60 11.21 0.50 13.59
C PRO A 60 12.69 0.73 13.23
N LYS A 61 13.62 -0.10 13.75
CA LYS A 61 15.06 0.06 13.51
C LYS A 61 15.53 -0.61 12.23
N SER A 62 14.96 -1.79 11.88
CA SER A 62 15.49 -2.65 10.83
C SER A 62 14.43 -3.23 9.88
N GLU A 63 13.13 -3.07 10.16
CA GLU A 63 12.06 -3.70 9.39
C GLU A 63 11.09 -2.70 8.76
N ILE A 64 11.32 -1.39 8.91
CA ILE A 64 10.50 -0.32 8.34
C ILE A 64 11.39 0.67 7.59
N LEU A 65 11.04 0.92 6.32
CA LEU A 65 11.72 1.88 5.44
C LEU A 65 10.72 2.90 4.92
N VAL A 66 11.05 4.18 5.09
CA VAL A 66 10.23 5.29 4.55
C VAL A 66 10.62 5.55 3.10
N THR A 67 9.61 5.66 2.22
CA THR A 67 9.78 5.77 0.76
C THR A 67 9.14 7.02 0.18
N VAL A 68 9.51 7.37 -1.06
CA VAL A 68 8.91 8.47 -1.85
C VAL A 68 7.57 7.99 -2.45
N GLY A 69 6.60 7.79 -1.58
CA GLY A 69 5.31 7.19 -1.91
C GLY A 69 5.39 5.68 -2.12
N VAL A 70 4.23 5.05 -2.25
CA VAL A 70 4.10 3.60 -2.48
C VAL A 70 4.63 3.22 -3.87
N SER A 71 4.66 4.15 -4.83
CA SER A 71 5.20 3.87 -6.17
C SER A 71 6.69 3.52 -6.14
N GLU A 72 7.50 4.25 -5.35
CA GLU A 72 8.89 3.87 -5.11
C GLU A 72 8.98 2.55 -4.36
N ALA A 73 8.12 2.35 -3.35
CA ALA A 73 8.10 1.12 -2.59
C ALA A 73 7.92 -0.12 -3.48
N VAL A 74 6.97 -0.08 -4.42
CA VAL A 74 6.75 -1.17 -5.39
C VAL A 74 7.99 -1.38 -6.26
N ASP A 75 8.55 -0.32 -6.85
CA ASP A 75 9.73 -0.41 -7.73
C ASP A 75 10.95 -0.99 -6.99
N ALA A 76 11.25 -0.45 -5.79
CA ALA A 76 12.37 -0.91 -4.98
C ALA A 76 12.24 -2.39 -4.57
N VAL A 77 11.03 -2.83 -4.21
CA VAL A 77 10.79 -4.23 -3.86
C VAL A 77 10.96 -5.13 -5.07
N LEU A 78 10.30 -4.83 -6.19
CA LEU A 78 10.38 -5.67 -7.39
C LEU A 78 11.83 -5.86 -7.85
N ARG A 79 12.61 -4.78 -7.92
CA ARG A 79 14.05 -4.84 -8.26
C ARG A 79 14.91 -5.59 -7.26
N SER A 80 14.47 -5.69 -6.01
CA SER A 80 15.26 -6.36 -4.96
C SER A 80 15.01 -7.85 -4.87
N ILE A 81 13.82 -8.33 -5.30
CA ILE A 81 13.41 -9.73 -5.10
C ILE A 81 13.28 -10.54 -6.38
N LEU A 82 13.22 -9.88 -7.56
CA LEU A 82 13.00 -10.54 -8.83
C LEU A 82 14.25 -10.46 -9.72
N ASN A 83 14.47 -11.51 -10.48
CA ASN A 83 15.49 -11.59 -11.52
C ASN A 83 14.83 -11.71 -12.90
N PRO A 84 15.54 -11.35 -14.00
CA PRO A 84 15.06 -11.57 -15.35
C PRO A 84 14.59 -13.01 -15.57
N GLY A 85 13.38 -13.17 -16.07
CA GLY A 85 12.76 -14.47 -16.34
C GLY A 85 11.99 -15.09 -15.17
N ASP A 86 12.00 -14.49 -13.99
CA ASP A 86 11.07 -14.84 -12.91
C ASP A 86 9.62 -14.50 -13.29
N GLU A 87 8.67 -15.07 -12.59
CA GLU A 87 7.25 -14.80 -12.75
C GLU A 87 6.67 -14.12 -11.50
N ILE A 88 5.79 -13.12 -11.71
CA ILE A 88 4.97 -12.52 -10.67
C ILE A 88 3.49 -12.63 -11.03
N ILE A 89 2.68 -13.10 -10.08
CA ILE A 89 1.22 -13.15 -10.25
C ILE A 89 0.64 -11.76 -9.94
N VAL A 90 -0.21 -11.26 -10.85
CA VAL A 90 -0.91 -9.99 -10.70
C VAL A 90 -2.41 -10.21 -10.90
N CYS A 91 -3.20 -9.82 -9.90
CA CYS A 91 -4.66 -9.97 -9.93
C CYS A 91 -5.29 -8.86 -10.77
N GLU A 92 -6.08 -9.20 -11.78
CA GLU A 92 -6.73 -8.24 -12.67
C GLU A 92 -8.25 -8.14 -12.40
N PRO A 93 -8.81 -6.90 -12.55
CA PRO A 93 -8.13 -5.64 -12.87
C PRO A 93 -7.28 -5.12 -11.71
N CYS A 94 -6.17 -4.41 -12.02
CA CYS A 94 -5.22 -3.92 -11.03
C CYS A 94 -4.78 -2.47 -11.29
N TYR A 95 -4.02 -1.93 -10.35
CA TYR A 95 -3.40 -0.62 -10.51
C TYR A 95 -2.42 -0.62 -11.70
N VAL A 96 -2.58 0.36 -12.57
CA VAL A 96 -1.89 0.45 -13.87
C VAL A 96 -0.35 0.43 -13.80
N SER A 97 0.24 0.77 -12.66
CA SER A 97 1.71 0.82 -12.51
C SER A 97 2.35 -0.54 -12.23
N TYR A 98 1.61 -1.56 -11.79
CA TYR A 98 2.22 -2.86 -11.46
C TYR A 98 2.87 -3.51 -12.68
N GLN A 99 2.15 -3.53 -13.80
CA GLN A 99 2.65 -4.13 -15.04
C GLN A 99 3.91 -3.44 -15.59
N PRO A 100 3.95 -2.11 -15.81
CA PRO A 100 5.15 -1.45 -16.28
C PRO A 100 6.37 -1.62 -15.37
N LEU A 101 6.17 -1.56 -14.04
CA LEU A 101 7.27 -1.73 -13.08
C LEU A 101 7.84 -3.15 -13.12
N ALA A 102 7.00 -4.18 -13.25
CA ALA A 102 7.45 -5.55 -13.43
C ALA A 102 8.19 -5.73 -14.76
N GLN A 103 7.69 -5.14 -15.85
CA GLN A 103 8.37 -5.17 -17.16
C GLN A 103 9.76 -4.53 -17.13
N LEU A 104 9.95 -3.47 -16.33
CA LEU A 104 11.27 -2.86 -16.14
C LEU A 104 12.28 -3.78 -15.42
N CYS A 105 11.81 -4.86 -14.80
CA CYS A 105 12.63 -5.89 -14.18
C CYS A 105 12.84 -7.13 -15.07
N ASP A 106 12.37 -7.11 -16.33
CA ASP A 106 12.40 -8.25 -17.26
C ASP A 106 11.73 -9.51 -16.70
N VAL A 107 10.71 -9.34 -15.89
CA VAL A 107 9.93 -10.45 -15.31
C VAL A 107 8.65 -10.67 -16.10
N LYS A 108 8.17 -11.91 -16.09
CA LYS A 108 6.92 -12.29 -16.72
C LYS A 108 5.74 -12.09 -15.75
N LEU A 109 4.72 -11.36 -16.21
CA LEU A 109 3.48 -11.26 -15.48
C LEU A 109 2.58 -12.47 -15.78
N VAL A 110 2.06 -13.08 -14.71
CA VAL A 110 1.02 -14.08 -14.76
C VAL A 110 -0.28 -13.39 -14.32
N HIS A 111 -1.14 -13.13 -15.30
CA HIS A 111 -2.40 -12.40 -15.07
C HIS A 111 -3.46 -13.36 -14.53
N LEU A 112 -4.09 -12.98 -13.43
CA LEU A 112 -5.13 -13.75 -12.76
C LEU A 112 -6.44 -12.96 -12.82
N ASP A 113 -7.38 -13.43 -13.65
CA ASP A 113 -8.70 -12.80 -13.80
C ASP A 113 -9.54 -13.06 -12.55
N THR A 114 -9.83 -11.97 -11.82
CA THR A 114 -10.65 -12.00 -10.61
C THR A 114 -12.13 -11.67 -10.87
N SER A 115 -12.50 -11.28 -12.09
CA SER A 115 -13.87 -10.89 -12.43
C SER A 115 -14.87 -12.02 -12.19
N VAL A 116 -14.45 -13.26 -12.40
CA VAL A 116 -15.26 -14.48 -12.20
C VAL A 116 -15.60 -14.76 -10.73
N ASN A 117 -14.88 -14.15 -9.78
CA ASN A 117 -15.05 -14.34 -8.33
C ASN A 117 -15.47 -13.06 -7.61
N GLY A 118 -16.09 -12.12 -8.31
CA GLY A 118 -16.51 -10.85 -7.72
C GLY A 118 -15.33 -9.92 -7.38
N PHE A 119 -14.29 -9.96 -8.20
CA PHE A 119 -13.13 -9.07 -8.18
C PHE A 119 -12.19 -9.23 -6.98
N TYR A 120 -12.02 -10.44 -6.47
CA TYR A 120 -10.93 -10.79 -5.57
C TYR A 120 -10.36 -12.18 -5.94
N PRO A 121 -9.05 -12.43 -5.73
CA PRO A 121 -8.43 -13.70 -6.03
C PRO A 121 -8.84 -14.76 -5.01
N THR A 122 -8.93 -16.01 -5.46
CA THR A 122 -9.10 -17.16 -4.56
C THR A 122 -7.79 -17.93 -4.40
N ALA A 123 -7.64 -18.64 -3.29
CA ALA A 123 -6.48 -19.49 -3.04
C ALA A 123 -6.30 -20.56 -4.13
N SER A 124 -7.41 -21.13 -4.65
CA SER A 124 -7.36 -22.10 -5.75
C SER A 124 -6.82 -21.50 -7.03
N GLN A 125 -7.29 -20.29 -7.42
CA GLN A 125 -6.77 -19.62 -8.61
C GLN A 125 -5.27 -19.32 -8.50
N ILE A 126 -4.82 -18.90 -7.32
CA ILE A 126 -3.40 -18.64 -7.07
C ILE A 126 -2.59 -19.93 -7.13
N GLU A 127 -3.05 -21.00 -6.49
CA GLU A 127 -2.41 -22.33 -6.54
C GLU A 127 -2.23 -22.82 -7.99
N ASP A 128 -3.28 -22.70 -8.81
CA ASP A 128 -3.28 -23.12 -10.22
C ASP A 128 -2.36 -22.27 -11.11
N ALA A 129 -2.11 -21.02 -10.72
CA ALA A 129 -1.26 -20.07 -11.46
C ALA A 129 0.24 -20.18 -11.11
N ILE A 130 0.58 -20.84 -9.99
CA ILE A 130 1.98 -20.97 -9.54
C ILE A 130 2.75 -21.95 -10.41
N THR A 131 3.93 -21.54 -10.83
CA THR A 131 4.93 -22.37 -11.53
C THR A 131 6.24 -22.39 -10.75
N GLU A 132 7.23 -23.18 -11.19
CA GLU A 132 8.58 -23.18 -10.61
C GLU A 132 9.29 -21.82 -10.74
N LYS A 133 8.85 -20.97 -11.66
CA LYS A 133 9.38 -19.60 -11.88
C LYS A 133 8.67 -18.54 -11.06
N THR A 134 7.54 -18.85 -10.46
CA THR A 134 6.78 -17.88 -9.65
C THR A 134 7.56 -17.52 -8.39
N LYS A 135 7.89 -16.25 -8.23
CA LYS A 135 8.62 -15.73 -7.07
C LYS A 135 7.77 -14.86 -6.16
N ALA A 136 6.76 -14.21 -6.74
CA ALA A 136 5.94 -13.28 -5.98
C ALA A 136 4.49 -13.23 -6.48
N ILE A 137 3.62 -12.71 -5.61
CA ILE A 137 2.27 -12.28 -5.94
C ILE A 137 2.07 -10.84 -5.46
N MET A 138 1.39 -10.03 -6.28
CA MET A 138 0.92 -8.69 -5.92
C MET A 138 -0.55 -8.75 -5.52
N LEU A 139 -0.83 -8.43 -4.27
CA LEU A 139 -2.19 -8.28 -3.75
C LEU A 139 -2.46 -6.81 -3.42
N CYS A 140 -3.64 -6.30 -3.76
CA CYS A 140 -4.11 -4.98 -3.38
C CYS A 140 -5.49 -5.11 -2.72
N SER A 141 -5.57 -4.80 -1.43
CA SER A 141 -6.84 -4.92 -0.69
C SER A 141 -6.95 -3.81 0.37
N PRO A 142 -7.95 -2.92 0.27
CA PRO A 142 -8.94 -2.77 -0.80
C PRO A 142 -8.33 -2.50 -2.17
N SER A 143 -8.93 -3.05 -3.22
CA SER A 143 -8.38 -3.05 -4.58
C SER A 143 -8.55 -1.71 -5.30
N ASN A 144 -7.56 -1.33 -6.06
CA ASN A 144 -7.68 -0.37 -7.15
C ASN A 144 -7.68 -1.15 -8.48
N PRO A 145 -8.73 -1.09 -9.34
CA PRO A 145 -9.77 -0.04 -9.35
C PRO A 145 -11.11 -0.43 -8.70
N THR A 146 -11.30 -1.66 -8.27
CA THR A 146 -12.66 -2.19 -7.98
C THR A 146 -13.20 -1.81 -6.60
N GLY A 147 -12.35 -1.38 -5.67
CA GLY A 147 -12.72 -1.15 -4.27
C GLY A 147 -13.02 -2.43 -3.48
N ARG A 148 -12.86 -3.60 -4.10
CA ARG A 148 -13.18 -4.87 -3.46
C ARG A 148 -12.13 -5.24 -2.41
N MET A 149 -12.60 -5.78 -1.29
CA MET A 149 -11.74 -6.36 -0.26
C MET A 149 -11.69 -7.88 -0.41
N ILE A 150 -10.55 -8.47 -0.15
CA ILE A 150 -10.43 -9.93 -0.05
C ILE A 150 -11.01 -10.34 1.31
N PRO A 151 -11.98 -11.29 1.37
CA PRO A 151 -12.52 -11.80 2.62
C PRO A 151 -11.43 -12.41 3.53
N ALA A 152 -11.55 -12.24 4.85
CA ALA A 152 -10.52 -12.68 5.79
C ALA A 152 -10.26 -14.19 5.75
N ASP A 153 -11.31 -14.99 5.59
CA ASP A 153 -11.22 -16.45 5.45
C ASP A 153 -10.52 -16.86 4.14
N GLU A 154 -10.68 -16.07 3.07
CA GLU A 154 -9.95 -16.31 1.83
C GLU A 154 -8.49 -15.86 1.92
N LEU A 155 -8.21 -14.73 2.61
CA LEU A 155 -6.84 -14.32 2.91
C LEU A 155 -6.07 -15.39 3.71
N GLU A 156 -6.72 -16.06 4.65
CA GLU A 156 -6.10 -17.15 5.42
C GLU A 156 -5.71 -18.34 4.53
N LYS A 157 -6.58 -18.72 3.58
CA LYS A 157 -6.29 -19.76 2.59
C LYS A 157 -5.15 -19.34 1.66
N ILE A 158 -5.18 -18.09 1.17
CA ILE A 158 -4.11 -17.52 0.34
C ILE A 158 -2.77 -17.53 1.11
N ALA A 159 -2.78 -17.16 2.39
CA ALA A 159 -1.59 -17.25 3.24
C ALA A 159 -1.04 -18.69 3.34
N GLY A 160 -1.93 -19.70 3.35
CA GLY A 160 -1.57 -21.11 3.27
C GLY A 160 -0.83 -21.46 1.98
N VAL A 161 -1.34 -21.00 0.84
CA VAL A 161 -0.72 -21.22 -0.48
C VAL A 161 0.66 -20.55 -0.55
N ILE A 162 0.76 -19.28 -0.14
CA ILE A 162 2.02 -18.53 -0.14
C ILE A 162 3.09 -19.24 0.67
N LYS A 163 2.77 -19.68 1.89
CA LYS A 163 3.69 -20.43 2.76
C LYS A 163 4.10 -21.77 2.17
N LYS A 164 3.15 -22.51 1.57
CA LYS A 164 3.41 -23.81 0.93
C LYS A 164 4.42 -23.68 -0.20
N HIS A 165 4.28 -22.65 -1.04
CA HIS A 165 5.13 -22.45 -2.21
C HIS A 165 6.34 -21.53 -1.93
N GLN A 166 6.44 -20.95 -0.72
CA GLN A 166 7.52 -20.07 -0.32
C GLN A 166 7.76 -18.89 -1.28
N ILE A 167 6.67 -18.30 -1.76
CA ILE A 167 6.70 -17.11 -2.63
C ILE A 167 6.48 -15.84 -1.81
N TRP A 168 6.96 -14.70 -2.33
CA TRP A 168 6.75 -13.40 -1.71
C TRP A 168 5.34 -12.88 -1.96
N CYS A 169 4.75 -12.22 -0.97
CA CYS A 169 3.49 -11.50 -1.09
C CYS A 169 3.75 -9.99 -0.93
N LEU A 170 3.65 -9.24 -2.01
CA LEU A 170 3.58 -7.79 -1.96
C LEU A 170 2.13 -7.41 -1.65
N SER A 171 1.89 -6.92 -0.43
CA SER A 171 0.56 -6.51 0.03
C SER A 171 0.44 -4.99 -0.03
N ASP A 172 -0.19 -4.48 -1.10
CA ASP A 172 -0.50 -3.05 -1.22
C ASP A 172 -1.76 -2.73 -0.42
N GLU A 173 -1.55 -2.04 0.70
CA GLU A 173 -2.58 -1.71 1.67
C GLU A 173 -2.89 -0.21 1.74
N VAL A 174 -2.55 0.55 0.69
CA VAL A 174 -2.68 2.01 0.66
C VAL A 174 -4.12 2.51 0.90
N TYR A 175 -5.12 1.65 0.68
CA TYR A 175 -6.54 1.96 0.88
C TYR A 175 -7.13 1.38 2.18
N CYS A 176 -6.34 0.77 3.06
CA CYS A 176 -6.82 0.04 4.23
C CYS A 176 -7.67 0.87 5.21
N GLU A 177 -7.48 2.20 5.24
CA GLU A 177 -8.29 3.12 6.07
C GLU A 177 -9.58 3.58 5.37
N LEU A 178 -9.73 3.33 4.06
CA LEU A 178 -10.92 3.72 3.28
C LEU A 178 -11.87 2.54 3.10
N VAL A 179 -12.28 1.97 4.23
CA VAL A 179 -13.25 0.87 4.30
C VAL A 179 -14.58 1.37 4.86
N TYR A 180 -15.68 0.77 4.43
CA TYR A 180 -17.04 1.27 4.65
C TYR A 180 -17.93 0.19 5.26
N ASP A 181 -19.15 0.58 5.68
CA ASP A 181 -20.23 -0.31 6.14
C ASP A 181 -19.83 -1.17 7.34
N GLY A 182 -18.91 -0.67 8.19
CA GLY A 182 -18.45 -1.41 9.38
C GLY A 182 -17.45 -2.52 9.08
N HIS A 183 -17.06 -2.71 7.81
CA HIS A 183 -15.99 -3.64 7.48
C HIS A 183 -14.66 -3.18 8.09
N LYS A 184 -13.78 -4.15 8.35
CA LYS A 184 -12.42 -3.90 8.84
C LYS A 184 -11.43 -4.51 7.87
N HIS A 185 -10.36 -3.76 7.61
CA HIS A 185 -9.23 -4.30 6.87
C HIS A 185 -8.51 -5.38 7.69
N VAL A 186 -8.15 -6.46 7.01
CA VAL A 186 -7.27 -7.51 7.54
C VAL A 186 -6.05 -7.58 6.65
N SER A 187 -4.87 -7.41 7.22
CA SER A 187 -3.61 -7.59 6.49
C SER A 187 -3.25 -9.06 6.41
N ILE A 188 -2.80 -9.51 5.23
CA ILE A 188 -2.27 -10.87 5.09
C ILE A 188 -1.03 -11.09 5.96
N GLY A 189 -0.25 -10.04 6.23
CA GLY A 189 0.91 -10.07 7.13
C GLY A 189 0.57 -10.35 8.59
N SER A 190 -0.71 -10.24 9.00
CA SER A 190 -1.15 -10.52 10.36
C SER A 190 -1.37 -11.99 10.66
N PHE A 191 -1.45 -12.86 9.65
CA PHE A 191 -1.62 -14.30 9.87
C PHE A 191 -0.33 -14.96 10.37
N PRO A 192 -0.42 -16.00 11.20
CA PRO A 192 0.74 -16.69 11.77
C PRO A 192 1.74 -17.16 10.70
N GLY A 193 3.00 -16.78 10.85
CA GLY A 193 4.09 -17.12 9.95
C GLY A 193 4.12 -16.35 8.63
N MET A 194 3.22 -15.38 8.42
CA MET A 194 3.20 -14.59 7.18
C MET A 194 4.21 -13.43 7.17
N LYS A 195 4.71 -13.01 8.31
CA LYS A 195 5.73 -11.95 8.39
C LYS A 195 6.95 -12.27 7.51
N ASP A 196 7.34 -13.53 7.43
CA ASP A 196 8.52 -13.97 6.68
C ASP A 196 8.30 -13.99 5.15
N TYR A 197 7.05 -13.89 4.71
CA TYR A 197 6.67 -13.94 3.30
C TYR A 197 6.00 -12.65 2.81
N THR A 198 5.65 -11.73 3.72
CA THR A 198 4.87 -10.54 3.38
C THR A 198 5.73 -9.29 3.36
N ILE A 199 5.55 -8.51 2.31
CA ILE A 199 6.08 -7.17 2.16
C ILE A 199 4.89 -6.23 2.14
N VAL A 200 4.66 -5.53 3.26
CA VAL A 200 3.58 -4.56 3.39
C VAL A 200 4.01 -3.26 2.73
N LEU A 201 3.20 -2.78 1.79
CA LEU A 201 3.36 -1.52 1.09
C LEU A 201 2.20 -0.62 1.50
N ASN A 202 2.49 0.52 2.10
CA ASN A 202 1.44 1.45 2.51
C ASN A 202 1.96 2.88 2.52
N GLY A 203 1.06 3.86 2.69
CA GLY A 203 1.44 5.25 2.63
C GLY A 203 0.31 6.21 2.99
N PHE A 204 0.60 7.49 2.87
CA PHE A 204 -0.23 8.56 3.41
C PHE A 204 -1.09 9.24 2.34
N SER A 205 -0.88 8.89 1.07
CA SER A 205 -1.50 9.56 -0.07
C SER A 205 -3.03 9.55 -0.01
N LYS A 206 -3.64 8.46 0.45
CA LYS A 206 -5.09 8.25 0.37
C LYS A 206 -5.78 8.56 1.69
N ALA A 207 -5.38 7.92 2.79
CA ALA A 207 -5.99 8.12 4.10
C ALA A 207 -5.83 9.55 4.62
N PHE A 208 -4.68 10.18 4.38
CA PHE A 208 -4.35 11.52 4.90
C PHE A 208 -4.42 12.63 3.83
N ALA A 209 -4.92 12.34 2.63
CA ALA A 209 -4.96 13.29 1.51
C ALA A 209 -3.57 13.92 1.22
N MET A 210 -2.53 13.09 1.18
CA MET A 210 -1.12 13.50 1.02
C MET A 210 -0.54 13.04 -0.33
N THR A 211 -1.30 13.10 -1.42
CA THR A 211 -0.84 12.62 -2.73
C THR A 211 0.42 13.34 -3.21
N GLY A 212 0.45 14.67 -3.14
CA GLY A 212 1.58 15.52 -3.56
C GLY A 212 2.77 15.48 -2.61
N TRP A 213 2.64 14.96 -1.39
CA TRP A 213 3.72 14.87 -0.40
C TRP A 213 4.72 13.76 -0.69
N ARG A 214 4.35 12.81 -1.54
CA ARG A 214 5.19 11.67 -1.94
C ARG A 214 5.80 10.93 -0.74
N ILE A 215 4.97 10.40 0.14
CA ILE A 215 5.40 9.69 1.35
C ILE A 215 4.68 8.35 1.50
N GLY A 216 5.44 7.29 1.71
CA GLY A 216 4.98 5.93 1.93
C GLY A 216 6.00 5.15 2.75
N PHE A 217 5.78 3.86 2.90
CA PHE A 217 6.70 2.98 3.61
C PHE A 217 6.58 1.52 3.16
N ILE A 218 7.64 0.78 3.42
CA ILE A 218 7.73 -0.68 3.31
C ILE A 218 7.90 -1.23 4.72
N ALA A 219 7.20 -2.33 5.03
CA ALA A 219 7.48 -3.13 6.22
C ALA A 219 7.61 -4.62 5.85
N CYS A 220 8.74 -5.25 6.21
CA CYS A 220 9.01 -6.65 5.95
C CYS A 220 10.07 -7.19 6.93
N SER A 221 10.44 -8.46 6.82
CA SER A 221 11.51 -9.06 7.62
C SER A 221 12.84 -8.34 7.45
N GLU A 222 13.67 -8.32 8.50
CA GLU A 222 14.95 -7.61 8.51
C GLU A 222 15.90 -8.07 7.40
N GLU A 223 15.95 -9.37 7.12
CA GLU A 223 16.81 -9.93 6.07
C GLU A 223 16.46 -9.39 4.69
N LEU A 224 15.16 -9.35 4.38
CA LEU A 224 14.67 -8.82 3.11
C LEU A 224 14.82 -7.30 3.05
N MET A 225 14.51 -6.61 4.14
CA MET A 225 14.65 -5.16 4.23
C MET A 225 16.09 -4.72 3.96
N ALA A 226 17.07 -5.47 4.43
CA ALA A 226 18.48 -5.17 4.18
C ALA A 226 18.84 -5.17 2.68
N GLN A 227 18.15 -5.95 1.85
CA GLN A 227 18.36 -5.95 0.39
C GLN A 227 17.64 -4.76 -0.26
N ILE A 228 16.39 -4.49 0.11
CA ILE A 228 15.61 -3.36 -0.40
C ILE A 228 16.30 -2.03 -0.05
N TYR A 229 16.81 -1.92 1.17
CA TYR A 229 17.54 -0.74 1.63
C TYR A 229 18.76 -0.41 0.77
N LYS A 230 19.51 -1.42 0.28
CA LYS A 230 20.65 -1.19 -0.61
C LYS A 230 20.26 -0.47 -1.88
N LEU A 231 19.11 -0.81 -2.46
CA LEU A 231 18.62 -0.14 -3.65
C LEU A 231 18.14 1.29 -3.33
N HIS A 232 17.31 1.41 -2.29
CA HIS A 232 16.74 2.69 -1.86
C HIS A 232 17.82 3.75 -1.60
N GLN A 233 18.88 3.41 -0.85
CA GLN A 233 19.92 4.38 -0.50
C GLN A 233 20.68 4.97 -1.72
N TYR A 234 20.76 4.22 -2.83
CA TYR A 234 21.46 4.69 -4.04
C TYR A 234 20.51 5.31 -5.07
N SER A 235 19.22 5.01 -5.04
CA SER A 235 18.25 5.56 -5.98
C SER A 235 17.60 6.86 -5.46
N THR A 236 17.32 6.94 -4.17
CA THR A 236 16.49 8.00 -3.58
C THR A 236 17.18 8.75 -2.44
N ILE A 237 18.09 8.10 -1.71
CA ILE A 237 18.74 8.57 -0.48
C ILE A 237 17.73 8.61 0.67
N CYS A 238 16.75 9.52 0.67
CA CYS A 238 15.68 9.60 1.66
C CYS A 238 14.44 10.29 1.07
N ALA A 239 13.29 10.04 1.69
CA ALA A 239 12.06 10.76 1.36
C ALA A 239 12.14 12.24 1.80
N PRO A 240 11.32 13.16 1.22
CA PRO A 240 11.32 14.56 1.58
C PRO A 240 11.06 14.77 3.09
N ILE A 241 11.96 15.51 3.77
CA ILE A 241 11.93 15.65 5.23
C ILE A 241 10.63 16.28 5.74
N MET A 242 10.08 17.28 5.03
CA MET A 242 8.82 17.93 5.41
C MET A 242 7.66 16.94 5.39
N SER A 243 7.65 16.06 4.39
CA SER A 243 6.65 14.99 4.28
C SER A 243 6.74 13.98 5.42
N GLN A 244 7.95 13.73 5.91
CA GLN A 244 8.17 12.81 7.01
C GLN A 244 7.66 13.39 8.35
N PHE A 245 7.92 14.67 8.63
CA PHE A 245 7.37 15.34 9.81
C PHE A 245 5.84 15.37 9.78
N GLY A 246 5.26 15.81 8.66
CA GLY A 246 3.81 15.81 8.49
C GLY A 246 3.19 14.41 8.62
N ALA A 247 3.83 13.38 8.08
CA ALA A 247 3.34 12.01 8.18
C ALA A 247 3.37 11.48 9.62
N ALA A 248 4.44 11.80 10.38
CA ALA A 248 4.54 11.43 11.79
C ALA A 248 3.41 12.07 12.61
N GLU A 249 3.14 13.36 12.39
CA GLU A 249 2.05 14.07 13.05
C GLU A 249 0.67 13.51 12.62
N GLY A 250 0.50 13.19 11.35
CA GLY A 250 -0.70 12.53 10.85
C GLY A 250 -1.02 11.24 11.61
N LEU A 251 -0.03 10.38 11.83
CA LEU A 251 -0.18 9.14 12.59
C LEU A 251 -0.46 9.38 14.08
N ARG A 252 0.11 10.42 14.69
CA ARG A 252 -0.12 10.77 16.10
C ARG A 252 -1.50 11.33 16.32
N ASN A 253 -1.91 12.31 15.54
CA ASN A 253 -3.02 13.19 15.86
C ASN A 253 -4.03 13.41 14.73
N GLY A 254 -3.78 12.88 13.50
CA GLY A 254 -4.60 13.13 12.31
C GLY A 254 -5.83 12.25 12.15
N TRP A 255 -6.08 11.27 13.01
CA TRP A 255 -7.10 10.24 12.81
C TRP A 255 -8.54 10.75 12.77
N SER A 256 -8.85 11.82 13.50
CA SER A 256 -10.18 12.45 13.44
C SER A 256 -10.49 13.02 12.06
N GLU A 257 -9.48 13.52 11.36
CA GLU A 257 -9.64 14.04 10.00
C GLU A 257 -9.78 12.91 8.97
N VAL A 258 -9.02 11.82 9.14
CA VAL A 258 -9.18 10.59 8.33
C VAL A 258 -10.61 10.08 8.42
N GLU A 259 -11.17 10.01 9.63
CA GLU A 259 -12.55 9.54 9.84
C GLU A 259 -13.58 10.46 9.18
N LYS A 260 -13.42 11.78 9.26
CA LYS A 260 -14.30 12.74 8.56
C LYS A 260 -14.29 12.53 7.05
N MET A 261 -13.10 12.35 6.47
CA MET A 261 -12.95 12.07 5.03
C MET A 261 -13.56 10.72 4.66
N ARG A 262 -13.31 9.68 5.45
CA ARG A 262 -13.88 8.34 5.25
C ARG A 262 -15.42 8.37 5.23
N VAL A 263 -16.03 9.06 6.18
CA VAL A 263 -17.50 9.23 6.23
C VAL A 263 -18.01 9.94 4.99
N SER A 264 -17.36 11.00 4.55
CA SER A 264 -17.73 11.72 3.32
C SER A 264 -17.59 10.82 2.09
N TYR A 265 -16.52 10.03 1.96
CA TYR A 265 -16.36 9.07 0.87
C TYR A 265 -17.44 7.99 0.89
N GLN A 266 -17.81 7.49 2.06
CA GLN A 266 -18.90 6.52 2.19
C GLN A 266 -20.23 7.09 1.69
N GLN A 267 -20.55 8.34 2.02
CA GLN A 267 -21.76 9.01 1.55
C GLN A 267 -21.77 9.16 0.02
N ARG A 268 -20.65 9.59 -0.56
CA ARG A 268 -20.49 9.72 -2.02
C ARG A 268 -20.60 8.38 -2.72
N ARG A 269 -19.93 7.35 -2.20
CA ARG A 269 -20.04 5.98 -2.71
C ARG A 269 -21.49 5.51 -2.70
N ASN A 270 -22.22 5.71 -1.61
CA ASN A 270 -23.60 5.29 -1.49
C ASN A 270 -24.50 6.00 -2.53
N LEU A 271 -24.26 7.31 -2.74
CA LEU A 271 -24.98 8.08 -3.76
C LEU A 271 -24.72 7.52 -5.16
N MET A 272 -23.46 7.33 -5.52
CA MET A 272 -23.07 6.81 -6.84
C MET A 272 -23.57 5.38 -7.06
N TYR A 273 -23.41 4.51 -6.09
CA TYR A 273 -23.90 3.13 -6.13
C TYR A 273 -25.40 3.08 -6.40
N LYS A 274 -26.19 3.87 -5.66
CA LYS A 274 -27.63 3.96 -5.86
C LYS A 274 -27.96 4.46 -7.26
N ALA A 275 -27.38 5.59 -7.67
CA ALA A 275 -27.67 6.21 -8.96
C ALA A 275 -27.32 5.30 -10.14
N PHE A 276 -26.15 4.64 -10.14
CA PHE A 276 -25.77 3.73 -11.23
C PHE A 276 -26.72 2.52 -11.33
N ASN A 277 -27.09 1.92 -10.21
CA ASN A 277 -28.03 0.80 -10.23
C ASN A 277 -29.42 1.22 -10.71
N GLU A 278 -29.92 2.42 -10.34
CA GLU A 278 -31.18 2.99 -10.86
C GLU A 278 -31.12 3.26 -12.37
N MET A 279 -29.95 3.56 -12.94
CA MET A 279 -29.70 3.71 -14.37
C MET A 279 -29.57 2.36 -15.10
N GLY A 280 -29.61 1.24 -14.42
CA GLY A 280 -29.38 -0.08 -14.99
C GLY A 280 -27.89 -0.41 -15.25
N LEU A 281 -26.99 0.31 -14.60
CA LEU A 281 -25.53 0.07 -14.61
C LEU A 281 -25.15 -0.63 -13.28
N PRO A 282 -25.12 -1.95 -13.24
CA PRO A 282 -24.83 -2.68 -12.01
C PRO A 282 -23.39 -2.40 -11.56
N THR A 283 -23.23 -2.07 -10.28
CA THR A 283 -21.96 -1.72 -9.64
C THR A 283 -21.79 -2.45 -8.31
#